data_2e55a12a682fd18bcfa17493eca84515
#
_entry.id   2e55a12a682fd18bcfa17493eca84515
#
_cell.length_a   1.000
_cell.length_b   1.000
_cell.length_c   1.000
_cell.angle_alpha   90.00
_cell.angle_beta   90.00
_cell.angle_gamma   90.00
#
_symmetry.space_group_name_H-M   'P 1'
#
loop_
_entity.id
_entity.type
_entity.pdbx_description
1 polymer ?
#
loop_
_entity_poly.entity_id
_entity_poly.type
_entity_poly.pdbx_seq_one_letter_code
_entity_poly.pdbx_strand_id
1 'polypeptide(L)'
;MKRLFLSVITVLCLSTVCFSQEKLEVTDWNMEMHLSDLARYLELNSVQYEHVADAIDFFSDKMKSAKYSMGERQIKYLNEAVYGNLKLMKSTLSQDQYKKYLRILNSQLRNKGLNPYIKSTSEFLAQNKIIKY
;
A
#
# COMPACT_ATOMS: atom_id res chain seq x y z
N MET A 1 -38.19 -20.67 -39.13
CA MET A 1 -38.11 -19.90 -37.90
C MET A 1 -37.15 -20.48 -36.85
N LYS A 2 -36.84 -21.76 -36.89
CA LYS A 2 -35.84 -22.36 -35.96
C LYS A 2 -34.38 -21.95 -36.22
N ARG A 3 -34.07 -21.39 -37.40
CA ARG A 3 -32.70 -20.95 -37.74
C ARG A 3 -32.33 -19.57 -37.22
N LEU A 4 -33.28 -18.74 -36.81
CA LEU A 4 -33.07 -17.43 -36.26
C LEU A 4 -32.77 -17.48 -34.74
N PHE A 5 -33.22 -18.50 -34.03
CA PHE A 5 -32.94 -18.72 -32.63
C PHE A 5 -31.51 -19.18 -32.33
N LEU A 6 -30.87 -19.88 -33.29
CA LEU A 6 -29.49 -20.34 -33.11
C LEU A 6 -28.47 -19.23 -33.29
N SER A 7 -28.77 -18.17 -34.05
CA SER A 7 -27.84 -17.06 -34.26
C SER A 7 -27.80 -16.08 -33.10
N VAL A 8 -28.87 -16.00 -32.31
CA VAL A 8 -28.92 -15.09 -31.12
C VAL A 8 -28.17 -15.68 -29.96
N ILE A 9 -28.11 -16.98 -29.82
CA ILE A 9 -27.39 -17.67 -28.74
C ILE A 9 -25.86 -17.58 -28.94
N THR A 10 -25.40 -17.54 -30.18
CA THR A 10 -23.97 -17.49 -30.51
C THR A 10 -23.36 -16.11 -30.24
N VAL A 11 -24.17 -15.04 -30.27
CA VAL A 11 -23.69 -13.67 -29.99
C VAL A 11 -23.58 -13.36 -28.48
N LEU A 12 -24.34 -14.09 -27.66
CA LEU A 12 -24.31 -13.91 -26.20
C LEU A 12 -23.10 -14.57 -25.51
N CYS A 13 -22.42 -15.51 -26.19
CA CYS A 13 -21.25 -16.19 -25.63
C CYS A 13 -19.92 -15.44 -25.84
N LEU A 14 -19.92 -14.37 -26.64
CA LEU A 14 -18.70 -13.60 -26.95
C LEU A 14 -18.47 -12.38 -26.02
N SER A 15 -19.36 -12.13 -25.07
CA SER A 15 -19.19 -11.07 -24.09
C SER A 15 -18.71 -11.56 -22.72
N THR A 16 -18.03 -12.68 -22.65
CA THR A 16 -17.17 -12.97 -21.52
C THR A 16 -15.93 -12.07 -21.69
N VAL A 17 -16.08 -10.84 -21.27
CA VAL A 17 -14.93 -9.97 -20.99
C VAL A 17 -14.08 -10.73 -19.98
N CYS A 18 -13.01 -11.34 -20.45
CA CYS A 18 -11.97 -11.82 -19.56
C CYS A 18 -11.43 -10.59 -18.84
N PHE A 19 -11.93 -10.32 -17.66
CA PHE A 19 -11.22 -9.49 -16.71
C PHE A 19 -9.96 -10.27 -16.31
N SER A 20 -8.90 -10.11 -17.12
CA SER A 20 -7.59 -10.55 -16.72
C SER A 20 -7.24 -9.70 -15.49
N GLN A 21 -7.09 -10.35 -14.34
CA GLN A 21 -6.58 -9.69 -13.15
C GLN A 21 -5.11 -9.34 -13.43
N GLU A 22 -4.89 -8.10 -13.84
CA GLU A 22 -3.54 -7.61 -14.09
C GLU A 22 -2.82 -7.48 -12.76
N LYS A 23 -1.65 -8.09 -12.71
CA LYS A 23 -0.71 -7.86 -11.62
C LYS A 23 -0.12 -6.47 -11.80
N LEU A 24 -0.02 -5.70 -10.73
CA LEU A 24 0.69 -4.42 -10.76
C LEU A 24 2.13 -4.63 -11.23
N GLU A 25 2.56 -3.89 -12.24
CA GLU A 25 3.94 -3.90 -12.73
C GLU A 25 4.87 -3.18 -11.75
N VAL A 26 5.02 -3.74 -10.57
CA VAL A 26 5.99 -3.27 -9.58
C VAL A 26 7.12 -4.27 -9.56
N THR A 27 8.28 -3.85 -10.00
CA THR A 27 9.46 -4.70 -10.12
C THR A 27 10.09 -5.05 -8.78
N ASP A 28 9.91 -4.19 -7.78
CA ASP A 28 10.51 -4.37 -6.47
C ASP A 28 9.51 -4.00 -5.36
N TRP A 29 9.07 -5.03 -4.65
CA TRP A 29 8.18 -4.92 -3.50
C TRP A 29 8.92 -4.82 -2.17
N ASN A 30 10.25 -4.87 -2.20
CA ASN A 30 11.06 -4.76 -1.00
C ASN A 30 11.20 -3.28 -0.63
N MET A 31 10.55 -2.90 0.44
CA MET A 31 10.76 -1.59 1.07
C MET A 31 11.93 -1.74 2.03
N GLU A 32 13.08 -1.20 1.66
CA GLU A 32 14.26 -1.20 2.51
C GLU A 32 14.13 -0.15 3.61
N MET A 33 13.39 -0.50 4.65
CA MET A 33 13.39 0.27 5.89
C MET A 33 14.24 -0.46 6.93
N HIS A 34 15.50 -0.07 7.05
CA HIS A 34 16.36 -0.58 8.09
C HIS A 34 15.99 0.07 9.43
N LEU A 35 15.56 -0.75 10.38
CA LEU A 35 15.13 -0.29 11.70
C LEU A 35 16.20 0.55 12.40
N SER A 36 17.47 0.17 12.30
CA SER A 36 18.59 0.91 12.90
C SER A 36 18.74 2.33 12.35
N ASP A 37 18.59 2.51 11.04
CA ASP A 37 18.69 3.82 10.40
C ASP A 37 17.49 4.68 10.71
N LEU A 38 16.31 4.06 10.71
CA LEU A 38 15.06 4.73 11.07
C LEU A 38 15.07 5.17 12.53
N ALA A 39 15.53 4.30 13.44
CA ALA A 39 15.66 4.61 14.87
C ALA A 39 16.59 5.80 15.11
N ARG A 40 17.71 5.85 14.41
CA ARG A 40 18.66 6.98 14.50
C ARG A 40 18.07 8.27 13.94
N TYR A 41 17.44 8.18 12.76
CA TYR A 41 16.87 9.36 12.09
C TYR A 41 15.70 9.97 12.86
N LEU A 42 14.85 9.14 13.46
CA LEU A 42 13.70 9.56 14.26
C LEU A 42 14.05 9.81 15.72
N GLU A 43 15.26 9.48 16.17
CA GLU A 43 15.69 9.60 17.57
C GLU A 43 14.74 8.84 18.52
N LEU A 44 14.49 7.55 18.22
CA LEU A 44 13.57 6.72 18.98
C LEU A 44 14.13 6.42 20.38
N ASN A 45 13.28 6.49 21.40
CA ASN A 45 13.60 5.90 22.70
C ASN A 45 13.43 4.37 22.68
N SER A 46 13.82 3.69 23.77
CA SER A 46 13.78 2.22 23.84
C SER A 46 12.38 1.64 23.67
N VAL A 47 11.36 2.28 24.23
CA VAL A 47 9.95 1.83 24.11
C VAL A 47 9.45 2.04 22.69
N GLN A 48 9.72 3.17 22.10
CA GLN A 48 9.37 3.45 20.70
C GLN A 48 10.05 2.49 19.73
N TYR A 49 11.32 2.13 20.00
CA TYR A 49 12.07 1.20 19.16
C TYR A 49 11.35 -0.13 18.97
N GLU A 50 10.86 -0.73 20.06
CA GLU A 50 10.14 -2.01 20.01
C GLU A 50 8.83 -1.88 19.21
N HIS A 51 8.04 -0.85 19.48
CA HIS A 51 6.77 -0.63 18.76
C HIS A 51 6.97 -0.30 17.29
N VAL A 52 8.03 0.42 16.95
CA VAL A 52 8.38 0.70 15.55
C VAL A 52 8.86 -0.56 14.85
N ALA A 53 9.61 -1.42 15.53
CA ALA A 53 10.00 -2.74 15.01
C ALA A 53 8.76 -3.57 14.64
N ASP A 54 7.78 -3.67 15.53
CA ASP A 54 6.52 -4.37 15.28
C ASP A 54 5.74 -3.77 14.09
N ALA A 55 5.73 -2.46 13.99
CA ALA A 55 5.06 -1.77 12.88
C ALA A 55 5.74 -2.02 11.53
N ILE A 56 7.06 -2.12 11.50
CA ILE A 56 7.85 -2.45 10.30
C ILE A 56 7.61 -3.91 9.90
N ASP A 57 7.60 -4.82 10.86
CA ASP A 57 7.33 -6.24 10.61
C ASP A 57 5.92 -6.44 10.05
N PHE A 58 4.93 -5.80 10.63
CA PHE A 58 3.56 -5.79 10.11
C PHE A 58 3.51 -5.31 8.65
N PHE A 59 4.16 -4.19 8.38
CA PHE A 59 4.23 -3.62 7.04
C PHE A 59 4.89 -4.57 6.04
N SER A 60 6.01 -5.16 6.42
CA SER A 60 6.75 -6.12 5.60
C SER A 60 5.92 -7.36 5.26
N ASP A 61 5.21 -7.92 6.24
CA ASP A 61 4.36 -9.09 6.04
C ASP A 61 3.18 -8.80 5.11
N LYS A 62 2.55 -7.66 5.26
CA LYS A 62 1.46 -7.23 4.37
C LYS A 62 1.97 -6.93 2.95
N MET A 63 3.16 -6.35 2.81
CA MET A 63 3.79 -6.12 1.50
C MET A 63 4.13 -7.45 0.81
N LYS A 64 4.58 -8.46 1.54
CA LYS A 64 4.77 -9.81 1.00
C LYS A 64 3.45 -10.40 0.51
N SER A 65 2.38 -10.25 1.28
CA SER A 65 1.04 -10.70 0.87
C SER A 65 0.58 -9.99 -0.42
N ALA A 66 0.84 -8.70 -0.55
CA ALA A 66 0.56 -7.95 -1.77
C ALA A 66 1.38 -8.46 -2.95
N LYS A 67 2.68 -8.70 -2.75
CA LYS A 67 3.58 -9.22 -3.79
C LYS A 67 3.09 -10.53 -4.42
N TYR A 68 2.56 -11.44 -3.61
CA TYR A 68 2.09 -12.75 -4.06
C TYR A 68 0.61 -12.80 -4.44
N SER A 69 -0.08 -11.68 -4.39
CA SER A 69 -1.48 -11.54 -4.79
C SER A 69 -1.61 -10.88 -6.16
N MET A 70 -2.82 -10.89 -6.72
CA MET A 70 -3.14 -10.28 -8.02
C MET A 70 -4.42 -9.45 -7.93
N GLY A 71 -4.55 -8.49 -8.84
CA GLY A 71 -5.74 -7.68 -9.03
C GLY A 71 -6.16 -6.89 -7.79
N GLU A 72 -7.44 -6.90 -7.48
CA GLU A 72 -8.00 -6.16 -6.34
C GLU A 72 -7.43 -6.60 -4.99
N ARG A 73 -7.10 -7.89 -4.85
CA ARG A 73 -6.51 -8.43 -3.62
C ARG A 73 -5.11 -7.86 -3.38
N GLN A 74 -4.32 -7.68 -4.44
CA GLN A 74 -3.00 -7.06 -4.37
C GLN A 74 -3.10 -5.61 -3.88
N ILE A 75 -4.02 -4.83 -4.45
CA ILE A 75 -4.29 -3.45 -4.05
C ILE A 75 -4.81 -3.39 -2.61
N LYS A 76 -5.69 -4.33 -2.24
CA LYS A 76 -6.20 -4.41 -0.86
C LYS A 76 -5.08 -4.62 0.15
N TYR A 77 -4.20 -5.60 -0.06
CA TYR A 77 -3.07 -5.85 0.85
C TYR A 77 -2.08 -4.69 0.91
N LEU A 78 -1.85 -4.03 -0.23
CA LEU A 78 -1.01 -2.82 -0.28
C LEU A 78 -1.61 -1.70 0.59
N ASN A 79 -2.90 -1.44 0.46
CA ASN A 79 -3.58 -0.43 1.28
C ASN A 79 -3.61 -0.81 2.75
N GLU A 80 -3.83 -2.07 3.09
CA GLU A 80 -3.75 -2.57 4.46
C GLU A 80 -2.35 -2.40 5.06
N ALA A 81 -1.30 -2.66 4.27
CA ALA A 81 0.08 -2.45 4.69
C ALA A 81 0.34 -1.00 5.05
N VAL A 82 0.03 -0.10 4.15
CA VAL A 82 0.28 1.34 4.34
C VAL A 82 -0.59 1.93 5.44
N TYR A 83 -1.89 1.68 5.41
CA TYR A 83 -2.83 2.21 6.40
C TYR A 83 -2.53 1.67 7.80
N GLY A 84 -2.34 0.36 7.94
CA GLY A 84 -2.04 -0.26 9.23
C GLY A 84 -0.70 0.22 9.81
N ASN A 85 0.33 0.32 8.98
CA ASN A 85 1.63 0.87 9.39
C ASN A 85 1.50 2.32 9.86
N LEU A 86 0.82 3.17 9.11
CA LEU A 86 0.62 4.57 9.49
C LEU A 86 -0.14 4.71 10.81
N LYS A 87 -1.14 3.87 11.04
CA LYS A 87 -1.89 3.85 12.30
C LYS A 87 -1.00 3.47 13.48
N LEU A 88 -0.17 2.44 13.33
CA LEU A 88 0.77 2.02 14.37
C LEU A 88 1.83 3.08 14.64
N MET A 89 2.41 3.66 13.61
CA MET A 89 3.41 4.72 13.74
C MET A 89 2.84 5.98 14.39
N LYS A 90 1.63 6.37 14.01
CA LYS A 90 0.96 7.53 14.60
C LYS A 90 0.69 7.37 16.10
N SER A 91 0.37 6.17 16.54
CA SER A 91 0.15 5.87 17.97
C SER A 91 1.44 5.81 18.79
N THR A 92 2.58 5.59 18.14
CA THR A 92 3.88 5.37 18.79
C THR A 92 4.77 6.60 18.77
N LEU A 93 4.77 7.35 17.66
CA LEU A 93 5.66 8.47 17.42
C LEU A 93 5.09 9.80 17.93
N SER A 94 5.96 10.73 18.30
CA SER A 94 5.58 12.11 18.47
C SER A 94 5.13 12.72 17.14
N GLN A 95 4.48 13.88 17.17
CA GLN A 95 4.01 14.54 15.96
C GLN A 95 5.18 14.86 15.00
N ASP A 96 6.31 15.32 15.50
CA ASP A 96 7.48 15.66 14.68
C ASP A 96 8.15 14.40 14.10
N GLN A 97 8.30 13.35 14.91
CA GLN A 97 8.78 12.05 14.45
C GLN A 97 7.87 11.46 13.36
N TYR A 98 6.57 11.54 13.57
CA TYR A 98 5.60 11.04 12.60
C TYR A 98 5.65 11.78 11.26
N LYS A 99 5.81 13.10 11.28
CA LYS A 99 6.02 13.90 10.05
C LYS A 99 7.29 13.49 9.30
N LYS A 100 8.39 13.26 10.01
CA LYS A 100 9.63 12.74 9.43
C LYS A 100 9.42 11.36 8.80
N TYR A 101 8.74 10.48 9.51
CA TYR A 101 8.41 9.14 9.01
C TYR A 101 7.56 9.20 7.74
N LEU A 102 6.52 10.03 7.69
CA LEU A 102 5.68 10.21 6.51
C LEU A 102 6.48 10.61 5.27
N ARG A 103 7.47 11.46 5.42
CA ARG A 103 8.35 11.86 4.31
C ARG A 103 9.13 10.68 3.75
N ILE A 104 9.67 9.85 4.63
CA ILE A 104 10.41 8.63 4.24
C ILE A 104 9.48 7.68 3.51
N LEU A 105 8.35 7.34 4.10
CA LEU A 105 7.38 6.41 3.53
C LEU A 105 6.87 6.88 2.17
N ASN A 106 6.48 8.15 2.06
CA ASN A 106 6.01 8.73 0.80
C ASN A 106 7.07 8.72 -0.29
N SER A 107 8.32 9.01 0.07
CA SER A 107 9.45 8.96 -0.87
C SER A 107 9.65 7.54 -1.40
N GLN A 108 9.64 6.55 -0.53
CA GLN A 108 9.79 5.15 -0.91
C GLN A 108 8.64 4.65 -1.77
N LEU A 109 7.41 4.93 -1.39
CA LEU A 109 6.22 4.54 -2.18
C LEU A 109 6.22 5.19 -3.58
N ARG A 110 6.65 6.43 -3.68
CA ARG A 110 6.81 7.13 -4.95
C ARG A 110 7.89 6.49 -5.81
N ASN A 111 9.04 6.20 -5.24
CA ASN A 111 10.16 5.58 -5.96
C ASN A 111 9.81 4.18 -6.49
N LYS A 112 8.93 3.47 -5.80
CA LYS A 112 8.40 2.16 -6.22
C LYS A 112 7.19 2.26 -7.16
N GLY A 113 6.69 3.45 -7.47
CA GLY A 113 5.52 3.65 -8.34
C GLY A 113 4.20 3.19 -7.72
N LEU A 114 4.12 3.09 -6.40
CA LEU A 114 2.96 2.55 -5.69
C LEU A 114 1.89 3.60 -5.32
N ASN A 115 2.26 4.87 -5.28
CA ASN A 115 1.37 5.95 -4.85
C ASN A 115 -0.02 5.98 -5.53
N PRO A 116 -0.15 5.75 -6.85
CA PRO A 116 -1.46 5.79 -7.51
C PRO A 116 -2.46 4.75 -6.98
N TYR A 117 -1.96 3.67 -6.39
CA TYR A 117 -2.78 2.55 -5.91
C TYR A 117 -3.15 2.66 -4.43
N ILE A 118 -2.62 3.66 -3.73
CA ILE A 118 -2.80 3.82 -2.30
C ILE A 118 -3.79 4.94 -2.01
N LYS A 119 -5.01 4.56 -1.62
CA LYS A 119 -6.08 5.51 -1.29
C LYS A 119 -5.80 6.27 0.01
N SER A 120 -5.23 5.60 1.01
CA SER A 120 -4.98 6.17 2.34
C SER A 120 -3.89 7.23 2.35
N THR A 121 -2.87 7.14 1.49
CA THR A 121 -1.82 8.16 1.43
C THR A 121 -2.29 9.48 0.83
N SER A 122 -3.22 9.47 -0.12
CA SER A 122 -3.78 10.70 -0.68
C SER A 122 -4.60 11.48 0.34
N GLU A 123 -5.38 10.79 1.16
CA GLU A 123 -6.13 11.40 2.26
C GLU A 123 -5.19 11.91 3.36
N PHE A 124 -4.16 11.12 3.70
CA PHE A 124 -3.16 11.50 4.68
C PHE A 124 -2.33 12.71 4.24
N LEU A 125 -1.96 12.78 2.97
CA LEU A 125 -1.25 13.93 2.40
C LEU A 125 -2.13 15.17 2.33
N ALA A 126 -3.43 15.02 2.08
CA ALA A 126 -4.39 16.10 2.13
C ALA A 126 -4.54 16.66 3.56
N GLN A 127 -4.63 15.78 4.56
CA GLN A 127 -4.66 16.18 5.98
C GLN A 127 -3.34 16.85 6.42
N ASN A 128 -2.20 16.37 5.93
CA ASN A 128 -0.90 16.97 6.25
C ASN A 128 -0.65 18.32 5.57
N LYS A 129 -1.32 18.62 4.45
CA LYS A 129 -1.29 19.97 3.88
C LYS A 129 -1.96 21.00 4.79
N ILE A 130 -2.94 20.57 5.58
CA ILE A 130 -3.64 21.44 6.55
C ILE A 130 -2.79 21.69 7.80
N ILE A 131 -1.84 20.80 8.10
CA ILE A 131 -0.95 20.91 9.28
C ILE A 131 0.34 21.67 8.95
N LYS A 132 0.50 22.19 7.76
CA LYS A 132 1.74 22.82 7.28
C LYS A 132 1.99 24.24 7.78
N TYR A 133 1.10 24.76 8.62
CA TYR A 133 1.24 26.13 9.16
C TYR A 133 0.85 26.21 10.61
#